data_ecbc788632a473c4fe573ea765f0632e
#
_entry.id   ecbc788632a473c4fe573ea765f0632e
#
_cell.length_a   1.000
_cell.length_b   1.000
_cell.length_c   1.000
_cell.angle_alpha   90.00
_cell.angle_beta   90.00
_cell.angle_gamma   90.00
#
_symmetry.space_group_name_H-M   'P 1'
#
loop_
_entity.id
_entity.type
_entity.pdbx_description
1 polymer ?
#
loop_
_entity_poly.entity_id
_entity_poly.type
_entity_poly.pdbx_seq_one_letter_code
_entity_poly.pdbx_strand_id
1 'polypeptide(L)'
;YNDKAILKAIDYKNTVVRNFAVDATNTIFKKEQQVKSNETRVLIQCFAVFKKINSNWNYVSDPDKEEYFAKASESALLLAGDCDDYSILMAGAIKAIGGRVRLLCVKGHIYPEIFIGTQANLNTIGNLIQKKLFVGESMGKKLNYHNDDKGNVWLNLDYTTAYPGGHFMGNDVMEYIYP
;
A
#
# COMPACT_ATOMS: atom_id res chain seq x y z
N TYR A 1 -0.42 7.50 -17.65
CA TYR A 1 -0.62 6.06 -17.42
C TYR A 1 -1.93 5.57 -18.01
N ASN A 2 -1.98 4.30 -18.38
CA ASN A 2 -3.17 3.65 -18.89
C ASN A 2 -4.01 3.08 -17.75
N ASP A 3 -4.98 3.85 -17.28
CA ASP A 3 -5.82 3.52 -16.12
C ASP A 3 -6.54 2.18 -16.29
N LYS A 4 -7.09 1.93 -17.46
CA LYS A 4 -7.82 0.67 -17.73
C LYS A 4 -6.91 -0.54 -17.61
N ALA A 5 -5.69 -0.45 -18.15
CA ALA A 5 -4.71 -1.53 -18.05
C ALA A 5 -4.26 -1.75 -16.61
N ILE A 6 -4.02 -0.68 -15.86
CA ILE A 6 -3.67 -0.75 -14.45
C ILE A 6 -4.81 -1.38 -13.63
N LEU A 7 -6.04 -0.90 -13.79
CA LEU A 7 -7.20 -1.45 -13.09
C LEU A 7 -7.41 -2.93 -13.39
N LYS A 8 -7.20 -3.35 -14.64
CA LYS A 8 -7.27 -4.76 -15.03
C LYS A 8 -6.14 -5.59 -14.38
N ALA A 9 -4.94 -5.03 -14.29
CA ALA A 9 -3.79 -5.69 -13.68
C ALA A 9 -3.95 -5.87 -12.17
N ILE A 10 -4.75 -5.02 -11.50
CA ILE A 10 -5.09 -5.14 -10.07
C ILE A 10 -6.08 -6.29 -9.85
N ASP A 11 -5.83 -7.46 -10.30
CA ASP A 11 -6.74 -8.61 -10.29
C ASP A 11 -7.01 -9.16 -8.87
N TYR A 12 -7.52 -8.30 -7.98
CA TYR A 12 -7.65 -8.56 -6.55
C TYR A 12 -8.58 -9.74 -6.19
N LYS A 13 -9.46 -10.16 -7.11
CA LYS A 13 -10.31 -11.33 -6.93
C LYS A 13 -9.59 -12.64 -7.22
N ASN A 14 -8.41 -12.58 -7.80
CA ASN A 14 -7.60 -13.76 -8.07
C ASN A 14 -7.19 -14.43 -6.75
N THR A 15 -7.32 -15.75 -6.67
CA THR A 15 -7.02 -16.51 -5.45
C THR A 15 -5.56 -16.39 -5.02
N VAL A 16 -4.62 -16.23 -5.95
CA VAL A 16 -3.20 -16.01 -5.63
C VAL A 16 -3.01 -14.72 -4.85
N VAL A 17 -3.66 -13.63 -5.27
CA VAL A 17 -3.59 -12.33 -4.59
C VAL A 17 -4.23 -12.42 -3.20
N ARG A 18 -5.42 -13.01 -3.13
CA ARG A 18 -6.11 -13.20 -1.85
C ARG A 18 -5.29 -14.05 -0.88
N ASN A 19 -4.77 -15.18 -1.33
CA ASN A 19 -3.95 -16.05 -0.48
C ASN A 19 -2.69 -15.35 0.01
N PHE A 20 -2.03 -14.58 -0.86
CA PHE A 20 -0.88 -13.77 -0.50
C PHE A 20 -1.22 -12.79 0.63
N ALA A 21 -2.32 -12.06 0.50
CA ALA A 21 -2.76 -11.10 1.50
C ALA A 21 -3.15 -11.78 2.81
N VAL A 22 -3.90 -12.87 2.76
CA VAL A 22 -4.30 -13.66 3.94
C VAL A 22 -3.07 -14.22 4.67
N ASP A 23 -2.10 -14.76 3.94
CA ASP A 23 -0.86 -15.26 4.53
C ASP A 23 -0.10 -14.15 5.28
N ALA A 24 -0.06 -12.93 4.75
CA ALA A 24 0.53 -11.80 5.45
C ALA A 24 -0.18 -11.54 6.80
N THR A 25 -1.51 -11.54 6.80
CA THR A 25 -2.29 -11.31 8.02
C THR A 25 -2.14 -12.43 9.05
N ASN A 26 -1.87 -13.65 8.60
CA ASN A 26 -1.70 -14.81 9.48
C ASN A 26 -0.31 -14.91 10.13
N THR A 27 0.66 -14.15 9.62
CA THR A 27 2.06 -14.25 10.08
C THR A 27 2.62 -12.93 10.64
N ILE A 28 2.12 -11.80 10.21
CA ILE A 28 2.64 -10.46 10.57
C ILE A 28 1.61 -9.73 11.43
N PHE A 29 2.06 -9.12 12.52
CA PHE A 29 1.22 -8.36 13.47
C PHE A 29 0.04 -9.15 14.04
N LYS A 30 0.19 -10.45 14.16
CA LYS A 30 -0.89 -11.34 14.60
C LYS A 30 -1.43 -10.99 15.99
N LYS A 31 -0.53 -10.65 16.92
CA LYS A 31 -0.88 -10.24 18.28
C LYS A 31 -1.58 -8.86 18.28
N GLU A 32 -1.07 -7.93 17.48
CA GLU A 32 -1.56 -6.55 17.38
C GLU A 32 -2.95 -6.47 16.73
N GLN A 33 -3.33 -7.50 15.98
CA GLN A 33 -4.68 -7.62 15.39
C GLN A 33 -5.77 -7.91 16.42
N GLN A 34 -5.41 -8.25 17.65
CA GLN A 34 -6.35 -8.51 18.75
C GLN A 34 -6.86 -7.20 19.34
N VAL A 35 -7.65 -6.47 18.57
CA VAL A 35 -8.26 -5.20 18.96
C VAL A 35 -9.78 -5.29 18.81
N LYS A 36 -10.50 -4.45 19.56
CA LYS A 36 -11.97 -4.46 19.56
C LYS A 36 -12.56 -3.89 18.27
N SER A 37 -11.96 -2.82 17.74
CA SER A 37 -12.45 -2.16 16.53
C SER A 37 -12.13 -3.01 15.29
N ASN A 38 -13.18 -3.37 14.55
CA ASN A 38 -13.02 -4.08 13.28
C ASN A 38 -12.26 -3.22 12.24
N GLU A 39 -12.54 -1.92 12.21
CA GLU A 39 -11.87 -0.98 11.30
C GLU A 39 -10.37 -0.92 11.59
N THR A 40 -9.98 -0.83 12.85
CA THR A 40 -8.57 -0.85 13.26
C THR A 40 -7.91 -2.19 12.92
N ARG A 41 -8.61 -3.30 13.13
CA ARG A 41 -8.09 -4.63 12.77
C ARG A 41 -7.79 -4.74 11.28
N VAL A 42 -8.71 -4.29 10.43
CA VAL A 42 -8.52 -4.30 8.98
C VAL A 42 -7.31 -3.43 8.59
N LEU A 43 -7.13 -2.27 9.20
CA LEU A 43 -5.96 -1.43 8.96
C LEU A 43 -4.66 -2.14 9.36
N ILE A 44 -4.62 -2.80 10.53
CA ILE A 44 -3.44 -3.57 10.95
C ILE A 44 -3.14 -4.68 9.96
N GLN A 45 -4.16 -5.36 9.45
CA GLN A 45 -4.01 -6.38 8.42
C GLN A 45 -3.46 -5.80 7.12
N CYS A 46 -3.93 -4.64 6.70
CA CYS A 46 -3.38 -3.93 5.54
C CYS A 46 -1.91 -3.52 5.75
N PHE A 47 -1.55 -3.11 6.96
CA PHE A 47 -0.16 -2.80 7.30
C PHE A 47 0.72 -4.06 7.34
N ALA A 48 0.16 -5.21 7.68
CA ALA A 48 0.85 -6.51 7.55
C ALA A 48 1.14 -6.82 6.08
N VAL A 49 0.19 -6.59 5.19
CA VAL A 49 0.38 -6.71 3.74
C VAL A 49 1.47 -5.77 3.25
N PHE A 50 1.41 -4.50 3.66
CA PHE A 50 2.45 -3.53 3.34
C PHE A 50 3.83 -4.03 3.76
N LYS A 51 3.99 -4.49 4.99
CA LYS A 51 5.27 -4.98 5.50
C LYS A 51 5.78 -6.16 4.70
N LYS A 52 4.91 -7.11 4.37
CA LYS A 52 5.30 -8.29 3.57
C LYS A 52 5.80 -7.89 2.18
N ILE A 53 5.10 -7.01 1.49
CA ILE A 53 5.49 -6.55 0.16
C ILE A 53 6.74 -5.69 0.25
N ASN A 54 6.71 -4.64 1.06
CA ASN A 54 7.76 -3.62 1.14
C ASN A 54 9.11 -4.20 1.55
N SER A 55 9.14 -5.07 2.57
CA SER A 55 10.38 -5.64 3.08
C SER A 55 10.98 -6.73 2.18
N ASN A 56 10.21 -7.26 1.24
CA ASN A 56 10.66 -8.34 0.34
C ASN A 56 10.74 -7.92 -1.13
N TRP A 57 10.40 -6.68 -1.44
CA TRP A 57 10.37 -6.20 -2.81
C TRP A 57 11.76 -6.00 -3.37
N ASN A 58 12.00 -6.53 -4.57
CA ASN A 58 13.21 -6.31 -5.35
C ASN A 58 12.88 -5.37 -6.51
N TYR A 59 13.40 -4.14 -6.46
CA TYR A 59 13.19 -3.20 -7.54
C TYR A 59 13.97 -3.61 -8.78
N VAL A 60 13.25 -3.79 -9.89
CA VAL A 60 13.80 -4.12 -11.20
C VAL A 60 13.16 -3.20 -12.21
N SER A 61 13.98 -2.39 -12.88
CA SER A 61 13.49 -1.52 -13.97
C SER A 61 13.16 -2.37 -15.18
N ASP A 62 12.07 -2.02 -15.87
CA ASP A 62 11.75 -2.65 -17.14
C ASP A 62 12.85 -2.42 -18.16
N PRO A 63 13.35 -3.46 -18.81
CA PRO A 63 14.23 -3.28 -19.94
C PRO A 63 13.42 -2.80 -21.13
N ASP A 64 13.82 -1.67 -21.70
CA ASP A 64 13.32 -1.13 -22.97
C ASP A 64 11.81 -0.85 -23.08
N LYS A 65 11.38 0.35 -22.68
CA LYS A 65 10.27 1.14 -23.24
C LYS A 65 8.91 0.46 -23.54
N GLU A 66 8.72 -0.81 -23.23
CA GLU A 66 7.43 -1.45 -23.33
C GLU A 66 6.72 -1.37 -21.98
N GLU A 67 5.62 -0.62 -21.94
CA GLU A 67 4.77 -0.55 -20.75
C GLU A 67 4.05 -1.90 -20.56
N TYR A 68 4.69 -2.80 -19.84
CA TYR A 68 4.07 -4.02 -19.38
C TYR A 68 3.71 -3.88 -17.91
N PHE A 69 2.40 -3.95 -17.61
CA PHE A 69 1.93 -3.97 -16.24
C PHE A 69 1.75 -5.42 -15.80
N ALA A 70 2.61 -5.90 -14.93
CA ALA A 70 2.44 -7.22 -14.34
C ALA A 70 1.15 -7.27 -13.52
N LYS A 71 0.40 -8.36 -13.64
CA LYS A 71 -0.77 -8.57 -12.80
C LYS A 71 -0.34 -8.73 -11.33
N ALA A 72 -1.18 -8.29 -10.41
CA ALA A 72 -0.94 -8.48 -8.99
C ALA A 72 -0.67 -9.96 -8.64
N SER A 73 -1.39 -10.89 -9.30
CA SER A 73 -1.17 -12.32 -9.14
C SER A 73 0.22 -12.80 -9.56
N GLU A 74 0.81 -12.20 -10.58
CA GLU A 74 2.19 -12.49 -11.01
C GLU A 74 3.20 -11.92 -10.01
N SER A 75 3.04 -10.66 -9.63
CA SER A 75 3.95 -9.98 -8.71
C SER A 75 3.92 -10.58 -7.29
N ALA A 76 2.78 -11.13 -6.86
CA ALA A 76 2.67 -11.85 -5.59
C ALA A 76 3.61 -13.05 -5.50
N LEU A 77 3.91 -13.68 -6.63
CA LEU A 77 4.81 -14.83 -6.69
C LEU A 77 6.28 -14.39 -6.84
N LEU A 78 6.55 -13.31 -7.53
CA LEU A 78 7.90 -12.87 -7.86
C LEU A 78 8.48 -11.85 -6.86
N LEU A 79 7.66 -10.98 -6.32
CA LEU A 79 8.06 -9.85 -5.44
C LEU A 79 9.18 -9.02 -6.04
N ALA A 80 9.07 -8.75 -7.33
CA ALA A 80 10.04 -7.96 -8.10
C ALA A 80 9.35 -7.20 -9.23
N GLY A 81 9.85 -6.04 -9.56
CA GLY A 81 9.33 -5.17 -10.61
C GLY A 81 9.66 -3.71 -10.32
N ASP A 82 9.09 -2.83 -11.11
CA ASP A 82 9.25 -1.39 -10.93
C ASP A 82 8.12 -0.76 -10.07
N CYS A 83 7.98 0.57 -10.13
CA CYS A 83 7.03 1.29 -9.26
C CYS A 83 5.57 0.95 -9.57
N ASP A 84 5.21 0.70 -10.82
CA ASP A 84 3.84 0.34 -11.15
C ASP A 84 3.49 -1.09 -10.74
N ASP A 85 4.40 -2.04 -10.93
CA ASP A 85 4.21 -3.42 -10.47
C ASP A 85 4.02 -3.49 -8.95
N TYR A 86 4.87 -2.77 -8.21
CA TYR A 86 4.74 -2.66 -6.75
C TYR A 86 3.37 -2.08 -6.35
N SER A 87 2.97 -1.00 -6.99
CA SER A 87 1.72 -0.30 -6.68
C SER A 87 0.50 -1.14 -7.01
N ILE A 88 0.53 -1.87 -8.12
CA ILE A 88 -0.53 -2.79 -8.54
C ILE A 88 -0.68 -3.94 -7.55
N LEU A 89 0.41 -4.56 -7.13
CA LEU A 89 0.36 -5.63 -6.11
C LEU A 89 -0.18 -5.10 -4.78
N MET A 90 0.32 -3.95 -4.32
CA MET A 90 -0.14 -3.34 -3.07
C MET A 90 -1.65 -3.07 -3.11
N ALA A 91 -2.13 -2.47 -4.19
CA ALA A 91 -3.56 -2.19 -4.38
C ALA A 91 -4.39 -3.47 -4.39
N GLY A 92 -3.96 -4.48 -5.12
CA GLY A 92 -4.66 -5.76 -5.23
C GLY A 92 -4.75 -6.48 -3.89
N ALA A 93 -3.64 -6.59 -3.19
CA ALA A 93 -3.57 -7.31 -1.92
C ALA A 93 -4.36 -6.60 -0.80
N ILE A 94 -4.26 -5.29 -0.71
CA ILE A 94 -5.04 -4.50 0.27
C ILE A 94 -6.53 -4.60 -0.02
N LYS A 95 -6.92 -4.44 -1.28
CA LYS A 95 -8.34 -4.54 -1.67
C LYS A 95 -8.90 -5.94 -1.42
N ALA A 96 -8.11 -6.98 -1.63
CA ALA A 96 -8.52 -8.36 -1.40
C ALA A 96 -8.95 -8.66 0.04
N ILE A 97 -8.44 -7.92 1.01
CA ILE A 97 -8.78 -8.08 2.45
C ILE A 97 -9.65 -6.94 3.00
N GLY A 98 -10.25 -6.15 2.11
CA GLY A 98 -11.24 -5.14 2.49
C GLY A 98 -10.67 -3.76 2.83
N GLY A 99 -9.39 -3.50 2.57
CA GLY A 99 -8.80 -2.17 2.70
C GLY A 99 -9.19 -1.26 1.54
N ARG A 100 -9.06 0.05 1.76
CA ARG A 100 -9.30 1.06 0.73
C ARG A 100 -7.96 1.66 0.32
N VAL A 101 -7.65 1.54 -0.96
CA VAL A 101 -6.37 1.93 -1.55
C VAL A 101 -6.63 2.74 -2.81
N ARG A 102 -5.72 3.66 -3.11
CA ARG A 102 -5.71 4.39 -4.39
C ARG A 102 -4.28 4.49 -4.89
N LEU A 103 -4.12 4.73 -6.19
CA LEU A 103 -2.82 4.98 -6.80
C LEU A 103 -2.72 6.44 -7.21
N LEU A 104 -1.57 7.04 -6.99
CA LEU A 104 -1.27 8.42 -7.36
C LEU A 104 -0.19 8.41 -8.43
N CYS A 105 -0.49 9.09 -9.55
CA CYS A 105 0.47 9.29 -10.63
C CYS A 105 1.08 10.69 -10.51
N VAL A 106 2.37 10.75 -10.37
CA VAL A 106 3.18 11.97 -10.45
C VAL A 106 4.12 11.86 -11.64
N LYS A 107 4.87 12.91 -11.94
CA LYS A 107 5.82 12.87 -13.06
C LYS A 107 6.86 11.77 -12.86
N GLY A 108 6.82 10.76 -13.72
CA GLY A 108 7.79 9.66 -13.73
C GLY A 108 7.67 8.66 -12.59
N HIS A 109 6.56 8.68 -11.83
CA HIS A 109 6.38 7.77 -10.71
C HIS A 109 4.90 7.53 -10.42
N ILE A 110 4.62 6.34 -9.88
CA ILE A 110 3.29 5.97 -9.37
C ILE A 110 3.46 5.29 -8.02
N TYR A 111 2.58 5.61 -7.08
CA TYR A 111 2.65 5.02 -5.74
C TYR A 111 1.27 4.82 -5.13
N PRO A 112 1.13 3.84 -4.21
CA PRO A 112 -0.13 3.58 -3.54
C PRO A 112 -0.29 4.42 -2.28
N GLU A 113 -1.55 4.72 -1.94
CA GLU A 113 -1.94 5.28 -0.65
C GLU A 113 -3.08 4.48 -0.05
N ILE A 114 -3.10 4.37 1.27
CA ILE A 114 -4.15 3.71 2.02
C ILE A 114 -5.02 4.72 2.78
N PHE A 115 -6.33 4.54 2.69
CA PHE A 115 -7.32 5.28 3.46
C PHE A 115 -7.31 4.83 4.93
N ILE A 116 -7.19 5.78 5.85
CA ILE A 116 -7.19 5.48 7.29
C ILE A 116 -8.36 6.13 8.05
N GLY A 117 -9.24 6.83 7.38
CA GLY A 117 -10.39 7.49 7.98
C GLY A 117 -10.26 9.01 8.01
N THR A 118 -10.87 9.63 9.00
CA THR A 118 -10.86 11.09 9.14
C THR A 118 -9.59 11.60 9.81
N GLN A 119 -9.43 12.92 9.82
CA GLN A 119 -8.33 13.57 10.53
C GLN A 119 -8.25 13.17 12.01
N ALA A 120 -9.40 12.91 12.64
CA ALA A 120 -9.45 12.44 14.03
C ALA A 120 -8.77 11.07 14.24
N ASN A 121 -8.73 10.22 13.21
CA ASN A 121 -8.09 8.91 13.26
C ASN A 121 -6.56 8.98 13.12
N LEU A 122 -6.04 10.06 12.55
CA LEU A 122 -4.61 10.17 12.24
C LEU A 122 -3.72 9.99 13.47
N ASN A 123 -4.09 10.60 14.60
CA ASN A 123 -3.30 10.49 15.82
C ASN A 123 -3.28 9.06 16.37
N THR A 124 -4.44 8.40 16.42
CA THR A 124 -4.56 7.03 16.92
C THR A 124 -3.82 6.04 16.02
N ILE A 125 -4.03 6.13 14.71
CA ILE A 125 -3.38 5.24 13.73
C ILE A 125 -1.88 5.57 13.63
N GLY A 126 -1.52 6.84 13.69
CA GLY A 126 -0.12 7.27 13.73
C GLY A 126 0.64 6.70 14.92
N ASN A 127 0.05 6.75 16.10
CA ASN A 127 0.64 6.13 17.28
C ASN A 127 0.80 4.63 17.15
N LEU A 128 -0.19 3.95 16.56
CA LEU A 128 -0.12 2.52 16.28
C LEU A 128 1.06 2.19 15.37
N ILE A 129 1.24 2.93 14.28
CA ILE A 129 2.36 2.75 13.34
C ILE A 129 3.69 3.01 14.04
N GLN A 130 3.83 4.17 14.68
CA GLN A 130 5.11 4.64 15.22
C GLN A 130 5.54 3.96 16.50
N LYS A 131 4.60 3.52 17.34
CA LYS A 131 4.88 2.98 18.67
C LYS A 131 4.70 1.47 18.79
N LYS A 132 4.07 0.81 17.81
CA LYS A 132 3.78 -0.63 17.88
C LYS A 132 4.20 -1.40 16.64
N LEU A 133 3.79 -0.98 15.44
CA LEU A 133 3.95 -1.78 14.23
C LEU A 133 5.27 -1.55 13.50
N PHE A 134 5.72 -0.28 13.43
CA PHE A 134 6.90 0.12 12.66
C PHE A 134 7.83 1.00 13.51
N VAL A 135 8.12 0.57 14.73
CA VAL A 135 8.86 1.37 15.71
C VAL A 135 10.26 1.73 15.20
N GLY A 136 11.00 0.75 14.71
CA GLY A 136 12.36 0.96 14.19
C GLY A 136 12.37 1.72 12.87
N GLU A 137 11.44 1.37 11.97
CA GLU A 137 11.38 1.93 10.62
C GLU A 137 10.97 3.41 10.63
N SER A 138 10.07 3.81 11.56
CA SER A 138 9.52 5.17 11.64
C SER A 138 10.18 6.07 12.69
N MET A 139 11.15 5.57 13.43
CA MET A 139 11.73 6.27 14.57
C MET A 139 12.22 7.68 14.22
N GLY A 140 11.72 8.68 14.95
CA GLY A 140 12.08 10.09 14.75
C GLY A 140 11.53 10.72 13.47
N LYS A 141 10.69 10.02 12.72
CA LYS A 141 10.15 10.49 11.45
C LYS A 141 8.66 10.78 11.55
N LYS A 142 8.21 11.83 10.89
CA LYS A 142 6.79 12.16 10.81
C LYS A 142 6.06 11.29 9.78
N LEU A 143 4.74 11.22 9.89
CA LEU A 143 3.89 10.60 8.88
C LEU A 143 3.53 11.60 7.79
N ASN A 144 3.62 11.15 6.54
CA ASN A 144 3.27 11.92 5.36
C ASN A 144 1.96 11.38 4.77
N TYR A 145 1.02 12.28 4.54
CA TYR A 145 -0.32 11.92 4.09
C TYR A 145 -0.91 13.01 3.21
N HIS A 146 -1.94 12.64 2.45
CA HIS A 146 -2.78 13.59 1.75
C HIS A 146 -4.18 13.58 2.34
N ASN A 147 -4.87 14.71 2.26
CA ASN A 147 -6.31 14.78 2.50
C ASN A 147 -7.04 14.74 1.17
N ASP A 148 -8.20 14.06 1.13
CA ASP A 148 -9.10 14.15 0.00
C ASP A 148 -10.09 15.31 0.15
N ASP A 149 -11.01 15.47 -0.80
CA ASP A 149 -12.00 16.56 -0.79
C ASP A 149 -12.94 16.53 0.40
N LYS A 150 -13.06 15.37 1.05
CA LYS A 150 -13.89 15.18 2.24
C LYS A 150 -13.12 15.32 3.55
N GLY A 151 -11.83 15.65 3.47
CA GLY A 151 -10.96 15.74 4.63
C GLY A 151 -10.48 14.40 5.17
N ASN A 152 -10.71 13.30 4.44
CA ASN A 152 -10.18 12.00 4.82
C ASN A 152 -8.68 11.91 4.60
N VAL A 153 -8.03 11.05 5.35
CA VAL A 153 -6.57 10.90 5.38
C VAL A 153 -6.16 9.65 4.61
N TRP A 154 -5.18 9.81 3.75
CA TRP A 154 -4.55 8.76 2.97
C TRP A 154 -3.05 8.75 3.24
N LEU A 155 -2.53 7.63 3.73
CA LEU A 155 -1.10 7.47 4.03
C LEU A 155 -0.33 6.93 2.84
N ASN A 156 0.89 7.44 2.67
CA ASN A 156 1.83 6.98 1.64
C ASN A 156 2.30 5.55 1.93
N LEU A 157 2.20 4.68 0.92
CA LEU A 157 2.68 3.29 0.98
C LEU A 157 3.77 2.99 -0.05
N ASP A 158 4.48 3.99 -0.51
CA ASP A 158 5.50 3.84 -1.55
C ASP A 158 6.64 2.89 -1.13
N TYR A 159 7.28 2.27 -2.11
CA TYR A 159 8.40 1.36 -1.88
C TYR A 159 9.64 2.05 -1.31
N THR A 160 9.73 3.36 -1.44
CA THR A 160 10.88 4.17 -1.02
C THR A 160 11.04 4.31 0.49
N THR A 161 10.03 3.92 1.25
CA THR A 161 10.07 3.99 2.71
C THR A 161 9.56 2.69 3.33
N ALA A 162 10.01 2.40 4.54
CA ALA A 162 9.75 1.13 5.22
C ALA A 162 8.57 1.19 6.20
N TYR A 163 7.78 2.27 6.19
CA TYR A 163 6.63 2.43 7.08
C TYR A 163 5.50 3.18 6.38
N PRO A 164 4.24 2.89 6.71
CA PRO A 164 3.10 3.65 6.18
C PRO A 164 3.16 5.11 6.60
N GLY A 165 3.07 6.01 5.62
CA GLY A 165 3.24 7.43 5.86
C GLY A 165 4.68 7.93 5.68
N GLY A 166 5.49 7.18 4.94
CA GLY A 166 6.85 7.60 4.60
C GLY A 166 6.90 8.81 3.68
N HIS A 167 8.10 9.31 3.46
CA HIS A 167 8.33 10.51 2.66
C HIS A 167 7.89 10.34 1.20
N PHE A 168 7.23 11.34 0.64
CA PHE A 168 6.82 11.33 -0.77
C PHE A 168 8.00 11.58 -1.70
N MET A 169 8.12 10.76 -2.77
CA MET A 169 9.01 11.06 -3.88
C MET A 169 8.53 12.23 -4.73
N GLY A 170 7.23 12.47 -4.79
CA GLY A 170 6.62 13.57 -5.50
C GLY A 170 5.23 13.85 -5.00
N ASN A 171 4.85 15.11 -4.94
CA ASN A 171 3.59 15.60 -4.40
C ASN A 171 2.68 16.26 -5.44
N ASP A 172 3.20 16.50 -6.64
CA ASP A 172 2.43 17.13 -7.71
C ASP A 172 1.62 16.06 -8.46
N VAL A 173 0.47 15.73 -7.90
CA VAL A 173 -0.36 14.62 -8.37
C VAL A 173 -1.08 15.01 -9.66
N MET A 174 -0.82 14.25 -10.72
CA MET A 174 -1.43 14.44 -12.04
C MET A 174 -2.73 13.64 -12.17
N GLU A 175 -2.83 12.51 -11.49
CA GLU A 175 -3.95 11.60 -11.62
C GLU A 175 -4.10 10.71 -10.40
N TYR A 176 -5.36 10.41 -10.05
CA TYR A 176 -5.73 9.42 -9.03
C TYR A 176 -6.43 8.24 -9.68
N ILE A 177 -6.01 7.02 -9.34
CA ILE A 177 -6.64 5.79 -9.82
C ILE A 177 -7.27 5.08 -8.62
N TYR A 178 -8.58 4.84 -8.69
CA TYR A 178 -9.35 4.17 -7.63
C TYR A 178 -9.75 2.77 -8.10
N PRO A 179 -9.14 1.73 -7.52
CA PRO A 179 -9.49 0.35 -7.83
C PRO A 179 -10.90 -0.04 -7.42
#